data_03a5baf6e684fa62b28dc29ac9254755
#
_entry.id   03a5baf6e684fa62b28dc29ac9254755
#
_cell.length_a   1.000
_cell.length_b   1.000
_cell.length_c   1.000
_cell.angle_alpha   90.00
_cell.angle_beta   90.00
_cell.angle_gamma   90.00
#
_symmetry.space_group_name_H-M   'P 1'
#
loop_
_entity.id
_entity.type
_entity.pdbx_description
1 polymer ?
#
loop_
_entity_poly.entity_id
_entity_poly.type
_entity_poly.pdbx_seq_one_letter_code
_entity_poly.pdbx_strand_id
1 'polypeptide(L)'
;MVSNSPSSGRRLSEMARVHPADRTLQNLLGTLSAKLEMCSRLPVYEYEAASEGHEASAVAFHELAELERRSFNNLLTCLRVHLDEAERAAAQAETPRRTQR
;
A
#
# COMPACT_ATOMS: atom_id res chain seq x y z
N MET A 1 9.52 6.35 -18.23
CA MET A 1 9.51 6.39 -17.73
C MET A 1 9.48 6.25 -16.78
N VAL A 2 9.38 6.39 -16.46
CA VAL A 2 9.50 6.33 -15.62
C VAL A 2 9.23 5.79 -14.65
N SER A 3 9.45 5.54 -14.16
CA SER A 3 9.16 4.70 -13.20
C SER A 3 8.65 5.28 -12.00
N ASN A 4 7.42 5.01 -11.73
CA ASN A 4 6.75 5.54 -10.58
C ASN A 4 6.90 4.67 -9.37
N SER A 5 7.36 3.46 -9.54
CA SER A 5 7.43 2.53 -8.43
C SER A 5 8.32 3.00 -7.30
N PRO A 6 9.54 3.47 -7.57
CA PRO A 6 10.38 3.96 -6.48
C PRO A 6 9.78 5.16 -5.80
N SER A 7 9.10 6.02 -6.56
CA SER A 7 8.45 7.18 -5.98
C SER A 7 7.36 6.79 -5.01
N SER A 8 6.57 5.78 -5.37
CA SER A 8 5.50 5.33 -4.50
C SER A 8 6.04 4.80 -3.19
N GLY A 9 7.09 3.99 -3.25
CA GLY A 9 7.68 3.46 -2.05
C GLY A 9 8.24 4.53 -1.15
N ARG A 10 8.86 5.53 -1.73
CA ARG A 10 9.41 6.63 -0.96
C ARG A 10 8.32 7.42 -0.27
N ARG A 11 7.20 7.65 -0.97
CA ARG A 11 6.10 8.37 -0.37
C ARG A 11 5.53 7.65 0.83
N LEU A 12 5.37 6.34 0.71
CA LEU A 12 4.85 5.57 1.84
C LEU A 12 5.79 5.66 3.04
N SER A 13 7.09 5.60 2.79
CA SER A 13 8.06 5.73 3.86
C SER A 13 8.00 7.09 4.52
N GLU A 14 7.83 8.14 3.73
CA GLU A 14 7.75 9.47 4.27
C GLU A 14 6.52 9.67 5.11
N MET A 15 5.38 9.12 4.68
CA MET A 15 4.16 9.19 5.47
C MET A 15 4.34 8.51 6.81
N ALA A 16 5.02 7.36 6.81
CA ALA A 16 5.25 6.63 8.04
C ALA A 16 6.07 7.47 9.02
N ARG A 17 7.04 8.21 8.52
CA ARG A 17 7.88 9.01 9.39
C ARG A 17 7.15 10.20 9.98
N VAL A 18 6.22 10.76 9.23
CA VAL A 18 5.50 11.94 9.69
C VAL A 18 4.49 11.61 10.78
N HIS A 19 3.98 10.38 10.79
CA HIS A 19 2.97 9.99 11.76
C HIS A 19 3.40 8.76 12.56
N PRO A 20 4.47 8.87 13.34
CA PRO A 20 5.02 7.67 13.98
C PRO A 20 4.14 7.07 15.06
N ALA A 21 3.24 7.86 15.66
CA ALA A 21 2.40 7.35 16.74
C ALA A 21 1.13 6.66 16.26
N ASP A 22 0.82 6.76 14.99
CA ASP A 22 -0.39 6.16 14.43
C ASP A 22 -0.09 4.73 13.99
N ARG A 23 -0.43 3.77 14.85
CA ARG A 23 -0.13 2.37 14.59
C ARG A 23 -0.83 1.83 13.37
N THR A 24 -2.09 2.18 13.20
CA THR A 24 -2.85 1.70 12.04
C THR A 24 -2.24 2.23 10.75
N LEU A 25 -1.88 3.49 10.75
CA LEU A 25 -1.23 4.06 9.59
C LEU A 25 0.08 3.33 9.29
N GLN A 26 0.89 3.07 10.32
CA GLN A 26 2.14 2.35 10.12
C GLN A 26 1.89 0.98 9.52
N ASN A 27 0.89 0.27 10.04
CA ASN A 27 0.58 -1.06 9.56
C ASN A 27 0.07 -1.04 8.13
N LEU A 28 -0.78 -0.07 7.79
CA LEU A 28 -1.26 0.06 6.42
C LEU A 28 -0.12 0.33 5.46
N LEU A 29 0.76 1.26 5.82
CA LEU A 29 1.86 1.61 4.95
C LEU A 29 2.84 0.46 4.77
N GLY A 30 3.12 -0.26 5.86
CA GLY A 30 4.01 -1.41 5.77
C GLY A 30 3.44 -2.51 4.90
N THR A 31 2.15 -2.78 5.05
CA THR A 31 1.50 -3.82 4.25
C THR A 31 1.46 -3.42 2.78
N LEU A 32 1.15 -2.15 2.50
CA LEU A 32 1.13 -1.67 1.12
C LEU A 32 2.51 -1.78 0.47
N SER A 33 3.56 -1.45 1.22
CA SER A 33 4.92 -1.58 0.70
C SER A 33 5.24 -3.02 0.36
N ALA A 34 4.88 -3.95 1.24
CA ALA A 34 5.13 -5.36 1.00
C ALA A 34 4.39 -5.85 -0.23
N LYS A 35 3.15 -5.39 -0.42
CA LYS A 35 2.36 -5.82 -1.57
C LYS A 35 2.88 -5.22 -2.87
N LEU A 36 3.39 -4.00 -2.82
CA LEU A 36 4.02 -3.41 -4.00
C LEU A 36 5.20 -4.26 -4.46
N GLU A 37 6.01 -4.67 -3.50
CA GLU A 37 7.17 -5.48 -3.82
C GLU A 37 6.74 -6.83 -4.38
N MET A 38 5.76 -7.46 -3.77
CA MET A 38 5.26 -8.74 -4.27
C MET A 38 4.70 -8.60 -5.68
N CYS A 39 3.94 -7.54 -5.93
CA CYS A 39 3.36 -7.31 -7.25
C CYS A 39 4.44 -7.15 -8.32
N SER A 40 5.59 -6.61 -7.95
CA SER A 40 6.67 -6.45 -8.92
C SER A 40 7.41 -7.74 -9.18
N ARG A 41 7.40 -8.67 -8.23
CA ARG A 41 8.12 -9.92 -8.36
C ARG A 41 7.33 -11.03 -9.05
N LEU A 42 6.02 -11.05 -8.82
CA LEU A 42 5.21 -12.15 -9.32
C LEU A 42 5.25 -12.31 -10.84
N PRO A 43 5.23 -11.25 -11.64
CA PRO A 43 5.35 -11.44 -13.09
C PRO A 43 6.67 -12.09 -13.51
N VAL A 44 7.74 -11.81 -12.78
CA VAL A 44 9.02 -12.42 -13.06
C VAL A 44 8.97 -13.92 -12.75
N TYR A 45 8.37 -14.27 -11.60
CA TYR A 45 8.22 -15.66 -11.22
C TYR A 45 7.39 -16.42 -12.23
N GLU A 46 6.32 -15.79 -12.69
CA GLU A 46 5.46 -16.40 -13.69
C GLU A 46 6.24 -16.69 -14.97
N TYR A 47 7.00 -15.71 -15.43
CA TYR A 47 7.80 -15.86 -16.64
C TYR A 47 8.81 -16.98 -16.48
N GLU A 48 9.50 -17.02 -15.36
CA GLU A 48 10.52 -18.04 -15.12
C GLU A 48 9.90 -19.43 -15.07
N ALA A 49 8.76 -19.56 -14.39
CA ALA A 49 8.10 -20.84 -14.32
C ALA A 49 7.67 -21.33 -15.70
N ALA A 50 7.12 -20.43 -16.51
CA ALA A 50 6.71 -20.77 -17.87
C ALA A 50 7.92 -21.18 -18.72
N SER A 51 9.02 -20.45 -18.57
CA SER A 51 10.23 -20.73 -19.32
C SER A 51 10.81 -22.09 -18.98
N GLU A 52 10.65 -22.53 -17.74
CA GLU A 52 11.14 -23.82 -17.31
C GLU A 52 10.14 -24.95 -17.54
N GLY A 53 9.00 -24.63 -18.13
CA GLY A 53 8.01 -25.67 -18.44
C GLY A 53 7.08 -26.01 -17.29
N HIS A 54 7.05 -25.18 -16.24
CA HIS A 54 6.19 -25.43 -15.08
C HIS A 54 4.90 -24.64 -15.23
N GLU A 55 4.01 -25.18 -16.09
CA GLU A 55 2.79 -24.47 -16.43
C GLU A 55 1.88 -24.21 -15.25
N ALA A 56 1.69 -25.21 -14.40
CA ALA A 56 0.80 -25.03 -13.26
C ALA A 56 1.31 -23.94 -12.33
N SER A 57 2.62 -23.90 -12.12
CA SER A 57 3.21 -22.87 -11.29
C SER A 57 3.06 -21.49 -11.92
N ALA A 58 3.24 -21.41 -13.24
CA ALA A 58 3.08 -20.13 -13.93
C ALA A 58 1.66 -19.61 -13.77
N VAL A 59 0.67 -20.47 -13.92
CA VAL A 59 -0.72 -20.08 -13.73
C VAL A 59 -0.97 -19.62 -12.30
N ALA A 60 -0.41 -20.34 -11.33
CA ALA A 60 -0.59 -19.96 -9.93
C ALA A 60 0.01 -18.59 -9.63
N PHE A 61 1.20 -18.31 -10.18
CA PHE A 61 1.82 -17.00 -10.00
C PHE A 61 0.98 -15.90 -10.64
N HIS A 62 0.41 -16.19 -11.80
CA HIS A 62 -0.43 -15.21 -12.48
C HIS A 62 -1.67 -14.89 -11.64
N GLU A 63 -2.32 -15.92 -11.12
CA GLU A 63 -3.53 -15.72 -10.33
C GLU A 63 -3.21 -15.01 -9.02
N LEU A 64 -2.08 -15.33 -8.42
CA LEU A 64 -1.67 -14.65 -7.21
C LEU A 64 -1.42 -13.17 -7.47
N ALA A 65 -0.82 -12.86 -8.62
CA ALA A 65 -0.57 -11.47 -8.97
C ALA A 65 -1.87 -10.68 -9.05
N GLU A 66 -2.92 -11.29 -9.61
CA GLU A 66 -4.22 -10.64 -9.67
C GLU A 66 -4.79 -10.39 -8.29
N LEU A 67 -4.69 -11.40 -7.43
CA LEU A 67 -5.19 -11.27 -6.06
C LEU A 67 -4.43 -10.19 -5.29
N GLU A 68 -3.12 -10.16 -5.44
CA GLU A 68 -2.31 -9.17 -4.74
C GLU A 68 -2.65 -7.76 -5.20
N ARG A 69 -2.91 -7.60 -6.50
CA ARG A 69 -3.25 -6.29 -7.02
C ARG A 69 -4.58 -5.81 -6.47
N ARG A 70 -5.58 -6.70 -6.43
CA ARG A 70 -6.87 -6.33 -5.86
C ARG A 70 -6.75 -6.01 -4.38
N SER A 71 -5.97 -6.80 -3.68
CA SER A 71 -5.75 -6.58 -2.26
C SER A 71 -5.05 -5.24 -2.01
N PHE A 72 -4.08 -4.92 -2.85
CA PHE A 72 -3.39 -3.65 -2.75
C PHE A 72 -4.37 -2.49 -2.94
N ASN A 73 -5.23 -2.58 -3.93
CA ASN A 73 -6.21 -1.51 -4.18
C ASN A 73 -7.18 -1.35 -3.03
N ASN A 74 -7.60 -2.45 -2.42
CA ASN A 74 -8.47 -2.39 -1.25
C ASN A 74 -7.78 -1.69 -0.08
N LEU A 75 -6.53 -2.04 0.15
CA LEU A 75 -5.79 -1.42 1.23
C LEU A 75 -5.51 0.05 0.97
N LEU A 76 -5.33 0.40 -0.30
CA LEU A 76 -5.13 1.79 -0.66
C LEU A 76 -6.38 2.61 -0.33
N THR A 77 -7.55 2.03 -0.58
CA THR A 77 -8.79 2.68 -0.19
C THR A 77 -8.87 2.85 1.31
N CYS A 78 -8.47 1.83 2.06
CA CYS A 78 -8.44 1.93 3.51
C CYS A 78 -7.49 3.04 3.97
N LEU A 79 -6.36 3.16 3.30
CA LEU A 79 -5.40 4.21 3.65
C LEU A 79 -6.04 5.58 3.45
N ARG A 80 -6.74 5.77 2.34
CA ARG A 80 -7.39 7.06 2.08
C ARG A 80 -8.42 7.40 3.15
N VAL A 81 -9.22 6.41 3.52
CA VAL A 81 -10.22 6.61 4.56
C VAL A 81 -9.54 6.95 5.88
N HIS A 82 -8.48 6.24 6.20
CA HIS A 82 -7.77 6.46 7.46
C HIS A 82 -7.18 7.87 7.52
N LEU A 83 -6.60 8.32 6.42
CA LEU A 83 -6.02 9.65 6.37
C LEU A 83 -7.10 10.73 6.49
N ASP A 84 -8.24 10.51 5.85
CA ASP A 84 -9.35 11.46 5.98
C ASP A 84 -9.83 11.55 7.41
N GLU A 85 -9.93 10.42 8.10
CA GLU A 85 -10.34 10.41 9.49
C GLU A 85 -9.36 11.13 10.37
N ALA A 86 -8.08 10.94 10.11
CA ALA A 86 -7.05 11.60 10.90
C ALA A 86 -7.10 13.11 10.71
N GLU A 87 -7.33 13.54 9.47
CA GLU A 87 -7.44 14.97 9.20
C GLU A 87 -8.64 15.57 9.87
N ARG A 88 -9.76 14.87 9.85
CA ARG A 88 -10.96 15.36 10.50
C ARG A 88 -10.77 15.45 12.00
N ALA A 89 -10.12 14.47 12.58
CA ALA A 89 -9.84 14.49 14.01
C ALA A 89 -8.96 15.67 14.39
N ALA A 90 -7.96 15.94 13.56
CA ALA A 90 -7.06 17.06 13.82
C ALA A 90 -7.81 18.39 13.73
N ALA A 91 -8.68 18.53 12.73
CA ALA A 91 -9.45 19.73 12.56
C ALA A 91 -10.38 19.95 13.75
N GLN A 92 -11.00 18.87 14.22
CA GLN A 92 -11.92 19.00 15.34
C GLN A 92 -11.19 19.30 16.64
N ALA A 93 -9.97 18.82 16.78
CA ALA A 93 -9.20 19.11 17.96
C ALA A 93 -8.88 20.61 18.08
N GLU A 94 -8.74 21.27 16.95
CA GLU A 94 -8.45 22.70 16.98
C GLU A 94 -9.71 23.55 17.13
N THR A 95 -10.77 23.15 16.48
CA THR A 95 -11.99 23.94 16.45
C THR A 95 -12.58 24.20 17.83
N PRO A 96 -12.75 23.17 18.66
CA PRO A 96 -13.38 23.44 19.97
C PRO A 96 -12.62 24.43 20.83
N ARG A 97 -11.32 24.46 20.70
CA ARG A 97 -10.57 25.39 21.49
C ARG A 97 -10.92 26.82 21.19
N ARG A 98 -11.12 27.11 19.93
CA ARG A 98 -11.45 28.47 19.55
C ARG A 98 -12.83 28.87 19.93
N THR A 99 -13.74 27.94 19.90
CA THR A 99 -15.10 28.28 20.23
C THR A 99 -15.32 28.48 21.70
N GLN A 100 -14.40 28.07 22.50
CA GLN A 100 -14.55 28.24 23.93
C GLN A 100 -14.24 29.62 24.39
N ARG A 101 -13.82 30.45 23.55
CA ARG A 101 -13.51 31.76 23.94
C ARG A 101 -14.51 32.68 23.65
#